data_0c40bde3224292756d7dc0f193892645
#
_entry.id   0c40bde3224292756d7dc0f193892645
#
_cell.length_a   1.000
_cell.length_b   1.000
_cell.length_c   1.000
_cell.angle_alpha   90.00
_cell.angle_beta   90.00
_cell.angle_gamma   90.00
#
_symmetry.space_group_name_H-M   'P 1'
#
loop_
_entity.id
_entity.type
_entity.pdbx_description
1 polymer ?
#
loop_
_entity_poly.entity_id
_entity_poly.type
_entity_poly.pdbx_seq_one_letter_code
_entity_poly.pdbx_strand_id
1 'polypeptide(L)'
;MADIYPYLVFENAKEAMDYYVQQFGAQIIDRRCLTKDQVESYGLELTNLDDTTAYGEFTIAGQTFTCADAMLAMPQTSSLVSILLDFADDNAEAANFFERLAASDDQRVTLPFSPQPSGSQAGQIVDRYGITWLISAGFMSH
;
A
#
# COMPACT_ATOMS: atom_id res chain seq x y z
N MET A 1 -20.19 15.42 1.57
CA MET A 1 -19.72 14.02 1.55
C MET A 1 -18.21 13.98 1.70
N ALA A 2 -17.69 12.89 2.21
CA ALA A 2 -16.26 12.72 2.42
C ALA A 2 -15.78 11.47 1.66
N ASP A 3 -14.53 11.49 1.29
CA ASP A 3 -13.86 10.33 0.70
C ASP A 3 -12.88 9.73 1.71
N ILE A 4 -12.61 8.45 1.58
CA ILE A 4 -11.65 7.74 2.43
C ILE A 4 -10.47 7.32 1.55
N TYR A 5 -9.27 7.66 2.02
CA TYR A 5 -8.04 7.23 1.37
C TYR A 5 -7.13 6.56 2.39
N PRO A 6 -6.49 5.45 2.05
CA PRO A 6 -5.40 4.96 2.88
C PRO A 6 -4.31 6.02 2.99
N TYR A 7 -3.81 6.21 4.20
CA TYR A 7 -2.68 7.08 4.48
C TYR A 7 -1.61 6.24 5.16
N LEU A 8 -0.56 5.92 4.41
CA LEU A 8 0.45 4.98 4.84
C LEU A 8 1.70 5.74 5.29
N VAL A 9 2.21 5.37 6.44
CA VAL A 9 3.40 6.02 7.00
C VAL A 9 4.54 5.01 6.99
N PHE A 10 5.65 5.39 6.39
CA PHE A 10 6.83 4.54 6.25
C PHE A 10 8.05 5.24 6.84
N GLU A 11 9.05 4.46 7.20
CA GLU A 11 10.35 5.03 7.55
C GLU A 11 10.94 5.78 6.35
N ASN A 12 10.80 5.23 5.14
CA ASN A 12 11.17 5.88 3.89
C ASN A 12 10.08 5.63 2.85
N ALA A 13 9.21 6.62 2.63
CA ALA A 13 8.09 6.48 1.72
C ALA A 13 8.51 6.43 0.24
N LYS A 14 9.60 7.09 -0.13
CA LYS A 14 10.13 7.03 -1.50
C LYS A 14 10.48 5.58 -1.87
N GLU A 15 11.18 4.89 -1.00
CA GLU A 15 11.55 3.48 -1.19
C GLU A 15 10.30 2.60 -1.23
N ALA A 16 9.33 2.86 -0.34
CA ALA A 16 8.07 2.11 -0.31
C ALA A 16 7.28 2.30 -1.60
N MET A 17 7.20 3.52 -2.13
CA MET A 17 6.52 3.80 -3.40
C MET A 17 7.17 3.03 -4.55
N ASP A 18 8.50 2.97 -4.60
CA ASP A 18 9.22 2.20 -5.62
C ASP A 18 8.91 0.70 -5.51
N TYR A 19 8.84 0.18 -4.28
CA TYR A 19 8.43 -1.20 -4.03
C TYR A 19 7.02 -1.48 -4.58
N TYR A 20 6.06 -0.60 -4.31
CA TYR A 20 4.69 -0.78 -4.82
C TYR A 20 4.62 -0.66 -6.35
N VAL A 21 5.45 0.19 -6.96
CA VAL A 21 5.55 0.24 -8.43
C VAL A 21 6.01 -1.11 -8.98
N GLN A 22 7.05 -1.70 -8.40
CA GLN A 22 7.63 -2.94 -8.91
C GLN A 22 6.75 -4.15 -8.62
N GLN A 23 6.18 -4.24 -7.42
CA GLN A 23 5.48 -5.45 -6.97
C GLN A 23 3.97 -5.38 -7.22
N PHE A 24 3.35 -4.23 -7.02
CA PHE A 24 1.89 -4.07 -7.10
C PHE A 24 1.42 -3.38 -8.38
N GLY A 25 2.34 -2.98 -9.25
CA GLY A 25 2.00 -2.24 -10.46
C GLY A 25 1.51 -0.82 -10.19
N ALA A 26 1.93 -0.23 -9.07
CA ALA A 26 1.53 1.12 -8.71
C ALA A 26 2.02 2.16 -9.72
N GLN A 27 1.28 3.26 -9.82
CA GLN A 27 1.69 4.43 -10.58
C GLN A 27 1.83 5.60 -9.61
N ILE A 28 3.00 6.22 -9.60
CA ILE A 28 3.25 7.40 -8.76
C ILE A 28 2.61 8.61 -9.42
N ILE A 29 1.73 9.29 -8.69
CA ILE A 29 1.03 10.47 -9.16
C ILE A 29 1.79 11.73 -8.74
N ASP A 30 2.24 11.79 -7.48
CA ASP A 30 2.96 12.94 -6.94
C ASP A 30 3.82 12.51 -5.76
N ARG A 31 4.95 13.18 -5.58
CA ARG A 31 5.79 13.04 -4.39
C ARG A 31 6.44 14.37 -4.08
N ARG A 32 6.21 14.88 -2.89
CA ARG A 32 6.76 16.15 -2.43
C ARG A 32 7.72 15.92 -1.28
N CYS A 33 8.92 16.48 -1.44
CA CYS A 33 9.96 16.40 -0.41
C CYS A 33 9.64 17.34 0.76
N LEU A 34 10.28 17.08 1.90
CA LEU A 34 10.28 18.05 2.99
C LEU A 34 11.05 19.30 2.57
N THR A 35 10.58 20.47 3.02
CA THR A 35 11.29 21.72 2.86
C THR A 35 12.22 21.94 4.05
N LYS A 36 13.18 22.85 3.91
CA LYS A 36 14.06 23.25 5.02
C LYS A 36 13.24 23.76 6.20
N ASP A 37 12.21 24.56 5.92
CA ASP A 37 11.35 25.11 6.97
C ASP A 37 10.62 24.01 7.74
N GLN A 38 10.14 22.96 7.04
CA GLN A 38 9.48 21.82 7.68
C GLN A 38 10.47 21.05 8.56
N VAL A 39 11.68 20.82 8.06
CA VAL A 39 12.72 20.11 8.83
C VAL A 39 13.05 20.88 10.10
N GLU A 40 13.21 22.18 10.03
CA GLU A 40 13.48 23.03 11.19
C GLU A 40 12.29 23.03 12.15
N SER A 41 11.06 23.14 11.64
CA SER A 41 9.84 23.15 12.46
C SER A 41 9.65 21.86 13.25
N TYR A 42 10.03 20.71 12.68
CA TYR A 42 9.92 19.41 13.35
C TYR A 42 11.14 19.07 14.19
N GLY A 43 12.17 19.90 14.19
CA GLY A 43 13.40 19.64 14.94
C GLY A 43 14.21 18.47 14.40
N LEU A 44 14.12 18.20 13.10
CA LEU A 44 14.80 17.09 12.45
C LEU A 44 16.19 17.52 11.96
N GLU A 45 17.13 16.58 11.99
CA GLU A 45 18.47 16.74 11.42
C GLU A 45 18.57 15.89 10.14
N LEU A 46 18.15 16.46 9.01
CA LEU A 46 18.18 15.79 7.73
C LEU A 46 19.06 16.57 6.75
N THR A 47 19.94 15.84 6.04
CA THR A 47 20.90 16.44 5.12
C THR A 47 20.49 16.24 3.65
N ASN A 48 19.70 15.20 3.35
CA ASN A 48 19.30 14.89 1.98
C ASN A 48 17.78 15.00 1.86
N LEU A 49 17.28 16.19 1.56
CA LEU A 49 15.85 16.45 1.44
C LEU A 49 15.21 15.77 0.22
N ASP A 50 16.00 15.48 -0.82
CA ASP A 50 15.49 14.84 -2.03
C ASP A 50 14.98 13.42 -1.78
N ASP A 51 15.50 12.75 -0.76
CA ASP A 51 15.06 11.39 -0.38
C ASP A 51 13.91 11.39 0.62
N THR A 52 13.46 12.57 1.06
CA THR A 52 12.35 12.67 2.01
C THR A 52 11.02 12.73 1.28
N THR A 53 9.95 12.38 1.98
CA THR A 53 8.60 12.49 1.47
C THR A 53 7.69 13.12 2.52
N ALA A 54 7.33 14.38 2.28
CA ALA A 54 6.31 15.05 3.09
C ALA A 54 4.91 14.57 2.69
N TYR A 55 4.72 14.28 1.40
CA TYR A 55 3.47 13.80 0.85
C TYR A 55 3.75 12.99 -0.39
N GLY A 56 3.15 11.81 -0.47
CA GLY A 56 3.18 10.96 -1.65
C GLY A 56 1.78 10.53 -2.04
N GLU A 57 1.54 10.38 -3.34
CA GLU A 57 0.29 9.90 -3.88
C GLU A 57 0.58 8.91 -4.99
N PHE A 58 -0.07 7.76 -4.94
CA PHE A 58 0.08 6.73 -5.97
C PHE A 58 -1.23 5.95 -6.11
N THR A 59 -1.36 5.23 -7.23
CA THR A 59 -2.52 4.39 -7.48
C THR A 59 -2.10 2.93 -7.60
N ILE A 60 -2.96 2.03 -7.11
CA ILE A 60 -2.87 0.59 -7.33
C ILE A 60 -4.23 0.14 -7.84
N ALA A 61 -4.26 -0.52 -9.00
CA ALA A 61 -5.50 -0.99 -9.63
C ALA A 61 -6.56 0.12 -9.71
N GLY A 62 -6.14 1.34 -10.01
CA GLY A 62 -7.03 2.50 -10.14
C GLY A 62 -7.46 3.15 -8.84
N GLN A 63 -6.99 2.66 -7.69
CA GLN A 63 -7.35 3.22 -6.39
C GLN A 63 -6.23 4.11 -5.86
N THR A 64 -6.61 5.23 -5.26
CA THR A 64 -5.68 6.24 -4.74
C THR A 64 -5.22 5.91 -3.33
N PHE A 65 -3.91 5.95 -3.13
CA PHE A 65 -3.23 5.81 -1.85
C PHE A 65 -2.40 7.04 -1.58
N THR A 66 -2.29 7.40 -0.31
CA THR A 66 -1.43 8.49 0.13
C THR A 66 -0.39 7.95 1.10
N CYS A 67 0.75 8.62 1.19
CA CYS A 67 1.81 8.21 2.11
C CYS A 67 2.70 9.37 2.51
N ALA A 68 3.50 9.13 3.53
CA ALA A 68 4.51 10.08 3.98
C ALA A 68 5.58 9.35 4.80
N ASP A 69 6.73 10.03 4.99
CA ASP A 69 7.74 9.57 5.93
C ASP A 69 7.25 9.73 7.37
N ALA A 70 7.64 8.81 8.24
CA ALA A 70 7.42 8.95 9.67
C ALA A 70 8.27 10.11 10.21
N MET A 71 7.62 11.02 10.96
CA MET A 71 8.29 12.24 11.45
C MET A 71 8.68 12.13 12.93
N LEU A 72 7.78 11.62 13.76
CA LEU A 72 7.92 11.70 15.22
C LEU A 72 8.10 10.35 15.88
N ALA A 73 7.72 9.26 15.23
CA ALA A 73 7.82 7.91 15.76
C ALA A 73 7.98 6.91 14.64
N MET A 74 8.65 5.80 14.93
CA MET A 74 8.78 4.70 13.96
C MET A 74 7.42 4.06 13.68
N PRO A 75 7.12 3.72 12.42
CA PRO A 75 5.90 2.99 12.10
C PRO A 75 5.86 1.63 12.81
N GLN A 76 4.68 1.23 13.24
CA GLN A 76 4.47 -0.06 13.90
C GLN A 76 3.55 -0.94 13.06
N THR A 77 3.93 -2.21 12.94
CA THR A 77 3.10 -3.19 12.26
C THR A 77 1.87 -3.50 13.12
N SER A 78 0.70 -3.55 12.49
CA SER A 78 -0.54 -3.92 13.16
C SER A 78 -1.41 -4.74 12.22
N SER A 79 -2.07 -5.76 12.77
CA SER A 79 -3.07 -6.55 12.05
C SER A 79 -4.50 -6.06 12.27
N LEU A 80 -4.65 -4.94 12.96
CA LEU A 80 -5.97 -4.40 13.28
C LEU A 80 -6.70 -3.89 12.03
N VAL A 81 -5.96 -3.29 11.10
CA VAL A 81 -6.51 -2.77 9.84
C VAL A 81 -5.83 -3.44 8.67
N SER A 82 -6.61 -3.91 7.72
CA SER A 82 -6.13 -4.48 6.46
C SER A 82 -6.70 -3.69 5.30
N ILE A 83 -6.06 -3.81 4.14
CA ILE A 83 -6.55 -3.20 2.91
C ILE A 83 -7.26 -4.27 2.10
N LEU A 84 -8.52 -4.05 1.80
CA LEU A 84 -9.30 -4.90 0.91
C LEU A 84 -9.29 -4.30 -0.48
N LEU A 85 -8.72 -5.03 -1.43
CA LEU A 85 -8.72 -4.65 -2.84
C LEU A 85 -9.61 -5.64 -3.58
N ASP A 86 -10.80 -5.19 -3.95
CA ASP A 86 -11.82 -6.04 -4.57
C ASP A 86 -11.96 -5.71 -6.05
N PHE A 87 -11.78 -6.71 -6.90
CA PHE A 87 -11.86 -6.58 -8.36
C PHE A 87 -13.27 -6.81 -8.91
N ALA A 88 -14.26 -6.72 -8.03
CA ALA A 88 -15.67 -6.91 -8.39
C ALA A 88 -15.89 -8.29 -9.05
N ASP A 89 -16.43 -8.36 -10.26
CA ASP A 89 -16.69 -9.61 -10.96
C ASP A 89 -15.53 -10.12 -11.81
N ASP A 90 -14.40 -9.42 -11.81
CA ASP A 90 -13.23 -9.81 -12.62
C ASP A 90 -12.32 -10.76 -11.86
N ASN A 91 -12.72 -12.02 -11.79
CA ASN A 91 -11.97 -13.08 -11.12
C ASN A 91 -10.58 -13.28 -11.73
N ALA A 92 -10.47 -13.16 -13.04
CA ALA A 92 -9.21 -13.38 -13.75
C ALA A 92 -8.18 -12.29 -13.38
N GLU A 93 -8.61 -11.03 -13.33
CA GLU A 93 -7.73 -9.93 -12.95
C GLU A 93 -7.27 -10.06 -11.50
N ALA A 94 -8.19 -10.41 -10.59
CA ALA A 94 -7.86 -10.63 -9.18
C ALA A 94 -6.84 -11.76 -9.03
N ALA A 95 -7.06 -12.89 -9.71
CA ALA A 95 -6.16 -14.04 -9.65
C ALA A 95 -4.77 -13.68 -10.19
N ASN A 96 -4.69 -12.98 -11.32
CA ASN A 96 -3.43 -12.57 -11.93
C ASN A 96 -2.67 -11.59 -11.02
N PHE A 97 -3.38 -10.66 -10.42
CA PHE A 97 -2.80 -9.71 -9.47
C PHE A 97 -2.21 -10.45 -8.26
N PHE A 98 -2.98 -11.37 -7.69
CA PHE A 98 -2.53 -12.16 -6.55
C PHE A 98 -1.31 -13.04 -6.91
N GLU A 99 -1.34 -13.71 -8.05
CA GLU A 99 -0.24 -14.55 -8.49
C GLU A 99 1.06 -13.77 -8.65
N ARG A 100 0.97 -12.55 -9.19
CA ARG A 100 2.12 -11.66 -9.32
C ARG A 100 2.76 -11.38 -7.97
N LEU A 101 1.93 -11.08 -6.94
CA LEU A 101 2.42 -10.84 -5.59
C LEU A 101 2.99 -12.10 -4.96
N ALA A 102 2.32 -13.24 -5.14
CA ALA A 102 2.74 -14.51 -4.55
C ALA A 102 4.01 -15.07 -5.16
N ALA A 103 4.35 -14.68 -6.39
CA ALA A 103 5.55 -15.15 -7.09
C ALA A 103 6.84 -14.52 -6.55
N SER A 104 6.75 -13.46 -5.76
CA SER A 104 7.91 -12.76 -5.21
C SER A 104 8.10 -13.10 -3.74
N ASP A 105 9.36 -13.20 -3.30
CA ASP A 105 9.70 -13.37 -1.88
C ASP A 105 9.54 -12.08 -1.08
N ASP A 106 9.25 -10.96 -1.74
CA ASP A 106 9.04 -9.66 -1.08
C ASP A 106 7.71 -9.59 -0.33
N GLN A 107 6.76 -10.45 -0.64
CA GLN A 107 5.49 -10.60 0.07
C GLN A 107 5.35 -12.02 0.62
N ARG A 108 4.55 -12.15 1.68
CA ARG A 108 4.23 -13.44 2.29
C ARG A 108 2.74 -13.75 2.12
N VAL A 109 2.44 -14.89 1.51
CA VAL A 109 1.06 -15.38 1.39
C VAL A 109 0.61 -15.95 2.74
N THR A 110 -0.48 -15.43 3.28
CA THR A 110 -1.08 -15.94 4.52
C THR A 110 -2.37 -16.71 4.26
N LEU A 111 -3.05 -16.43 3.13
CA LEU A 111 -4.19 -17.22 2.67
C LEU A 111 -4.07 -17.32 1.14
N PRO A 112 -3.92 -18.55 0.59
CA PRO A 112 -3.88 -18.70 -0.86
C PRO A 112 -5.17 -18.23 -1.52
N PHE A 113 -5.07 -17.68 -2.73
CA PHE A 113 -6.23 -17.23 -3.48
C PHE A 113 -7.12 -18.43 -3.84
N SER A 114 -8.34 -18.43 -3.35
CA SER A 114 -9.23 -19.59 -3.44
C SER A 114 -10.69 -19.20 -3.28
N PRO A 115 -11.62 -20.10 -3.71
CA PRO A 115 -13.04 -19.87 -3.46
C PRO A 115 -13.36 -19.79 -1.97
N GLN A 116 -14.26 -18.90 -1.61
CA GLN A 116 -14.72 -18.69 -0.25
C GLN A 116 -16.18 -19.18 -0.09
N PRO A 117 -16.62 -19.51 1.15
CA PRO A 117 -18.00 -19.94 1.38
C PRO A 117 -19.06 -18.95 0.92
N SER A 118 -18.72 -17.67 0.87
CA SER A 118 -19.64 -16.61 0.40
C SER A 118 -19.83 -16.59 -1.12
N GLY A 119 -19.07 -17.42 -1.87
CA GLY A 119 -19.08 -17.42 -3.34
C GLY A 119 -18.06 -16.49 -3.97
N SER A 120 -17.35 -15.69 -3.18
CA SER A 120 -16.25 -14.85 -3.67
C SER A 120 -14.98 -15.66 -3.84
N GLN A 121 -13.99 -15.05 -4.50
CA GLN A 121 -12.62 -15.54 -4.53
C GLN A 121 -11.78 -14.59 -3.69
N ALA A 122 -10.89 -15.10 -2.86
CA ALA A 122 -10.06 -14.24 -2.03
C ALA A 122 -8.75 -14.90 -1.63
N GLY A 123 -7.73 -14.08 -1.45
CA GLY A 123 -6.45 -14.47 -0.88
C GLY A 123 -5.90 -13.32 -0.06
N GLN A 124 -4.92 -13.62 0.77
CA GLN A 124 -4.35 -12.64 1.68
C GLN A 124 -2.84 -12.70 1.65
N ILE A 125 -2.21 -11.53 1.57
CA ILE A 125 -0.76 -11.39 1.68
C ILE A 125 -0.41 -10.34 2.73
N VAL A 126 0.82 -10.44 3.24
CA VAL A 126 1.44 -9.39 4.03
C VAL A 126 2.61 -8.84 3.23
N ASP A 127 2.64 -7.53 3.02
CA ASP A 127 3.69 -6.91 2.22
C ASP A 127 4.98 -6.73 3.03
N ARG A 128 6.01 -6.21 2.36
CA ARG A 128 7.33 -5.98 2.96
C ARG A 128 7.26 -5.12 4.23
N TYR A 129 6.30 -4.22 4.30
CA TYR A 129 6.16 -3.27 5.40
C TYR A 129 5.23 -3.74 6.50
N GLY A 130 4.70 -4.96 6.37
CA GLY A 130 3.81 -5.54 7.37
C GLY A 130 2.34 -5.18 7.19
N ILE A 131 1.97 -4.57 6.06
CA ILE A 131 0.58 -4.26 5.75
C ILE A 131 -0.09 -5.51 5.18
N THR A 132 -1.25 -5.86 5.74
CA THR A 132 -2.06 -6.98 5.28
C THR A 132 -2.99 -6.51 4.17
N TRP A 133 -2.98 -7.25 3.06
CA TRP A 133 -3.84 -7.02 1.90
C TRP A 133 -4.74 -8.22 1.68
N LEU A 134 -6.04 -7.97 1.59
CA LEU A 134 -7.02 -8.95 1.16
C LEU A 134 -7.35 -8.66 -0.29
N ILE A 135 -7.00 -9.60 -1.17
CA ILE A 135 -7.22 -9.47 -2.62
C ILE A 135 -8.41 -10.36 -2.96
N SER A 136 -9.44 -9.79 -3.57
CA SER A 136 -10.68 -10.52 -3.78
C SER A 136 -11.37 -10.18 -5.09
N ALA A 137 -12.30 -11.04 -5.46
CA ALA A 137 -13.28 -10.77 -6.51
C ALA A 137 -14.64 -11.22 -5.99
N GLY A 138 -15.65 -10.36 -6.14
CA GLY A 138 -17.00 -10.65 -5.67
C GLY A 138 -17.19 -10.57 -4.16
N PHE A 139 -16.27 -9.92 -3.45
CA PHE A 139 -16.35 -9.79 -2.00
C PHE A 139 -17.55 -8.91 -1.60
N MET A 140 -17.69 -7.78 -2.30
CA MET A 140 -18.81 -6.87 -2.05
C MET A 140 -19.96 -7.27 -2.99
N SER A 141 -21.11 -7.56 -2.42
CA SER A 141 -22.29 -7.82 -3.23
C SER A 141 -23.04 -6.54 -3.50
N HIS A 142 -23.54 -6.41 -4.71
CA HIS A 142 -24.24 -5.23 -5.19
C HIS A 142 -25.62 -5.61 -5.70
#